data_1dc35ae304af904714d9b567607e0378
#
_entry.id   1dc35ae304af904714d9b567607e0378
#
_cell.length_a   1.000
_cell.length_b   1.000
_cell.length_c   1.000
_cell.angle_alpha   90.00
_cell.angle_beta   90.00
_cell.angle_gamma   90.00
#
_symmetry.space_group_name_H-M   'P 1'
#
loop_
_entity.id
_entity.type
_entity.pdbx_description
1 polymer ?
#
loop_
_entity_poly.entity_id
_entity_poly.type
_entity_poly.pdbx_seq_one_letter_code
_entity_poly.pdbx_strand_id
1 'polypeptide(L)'
;SPGIPSGWEVSENGSLSYSDDGSKLYFSTAPKKLPESKDTLLEEEKVKVDIWAWNDGRLQSQQLKNLDDDLKKSYLAVYRLPEKKIVQLADTLLETVRTFRKGDADFALATTNLPYEMLSSWEGTSYRDVYLIDTKTGNRRLLLHKHPASVDLSPAGKYLIFYNIADSSWNTLQITTAKKFCLTKSLAVAFSDEENDQPDQPNPYGIAGWTKDDA
;
A
#
# COMPACT_ATOMS: atom_id res chain seq x y z
N SER A 1 0.42 -22.01 -10.91
CA SER A 1 0.56 -22.72 -9.60
C SER A 1 -0.61 -22.38 -8.72
N PRO A 2 -1.11 -23.31 -7.89
CA PRO A 2 -2.19 -22.99 -6.94
C PRO A 2 -1.73 -21.87 -6.00
N GLY A 3 -2.56 -20.84 -5.83
CA GLY A 3 -2.28 -19.68 -4.98
C GLY A 3 -1.74 -18.45 -5.72
N ILE A 4 -1.37 -18.56 -6.99
CA ILE A 4 -1.08 -17.42 -7.87
C ILE A 4 -2.33 -17.18 -8.74
N PRO A 5 -2.76 -15.93 -8.95
CA PRO A 5 -3.90 -15.63 -9.82
C PRO A 5 -3.73 -16.18 -11.23
N SER A 6 -4.85 -16.52 -11.89
CA SER A 6 -4.80 -16.97 -13.28
C SER A 6 -4.20 -15.88 -14.18
N GLY A 7 -3.29 -16.26 -15.07
CA GLY A 7 -2.60 -15.32 -15.95
C GLY A 7 -1.46 -14.56 -15.29
N TRP A 8 -1.05 -14.92 -14.07
CA TRP A 8 0.11 -14.34 -13.40
C TRP A 8 1.27 -15.34 -13.32
N GLU A 9 2.46 -14.81 -13.19
CA GLU A 9 3.70 -15.59 -13.03
C GLU A 9 4.61 -14.95 -11.97
N VAL A 10 5.64 -15.67 -11.54
CA VAL A 10 6.66 -15.14 -10.65
C VAL A 10 7.45 -14.05 -11.39
N SER A 11 7.58 -12.89 -10.76
CA SER A 11 8.26 -11.73 -11.34
C SER A 11 9.75 -11.73 -11.00
N GLU A 12 10.58 -11.41 -11.97
CA GLU A 12 12.01 -11.14 -11.77
C GLU A 12 12.29 -9.75 -11.15
N ASN A 13 11.32 -8.84 -11.25
CA ASN A 13 11.46 -7.44 -10.83
C ASN A 13 11.23 -7.22 -9.33
N GLY A 14 10.88 -8.24 -8.58
CA GLY A 14 10.60 -8.12 -7.15
C GLY A 14 11.71 -8.67 -6.28
N SER A 15 11.68 -8.27 -5.00
CA SER A 15 12.61 -8.82 -4.00
C SER A 15 12.20 -10.21 -3.54
N LEU A 16 13.21 -11.00 -3.18
CA LEU A 16 13.05 -12.32 -2.57
C LEU A 16 13.60 -12.25 -1.14
N SER A 17 12.79 -12.58 -0.14
CA SER A 17 13.23 -12.56 1.25
C SER A 17 12.54 -13.63 2.10
N TYR A 18 13.28 -14.19 3.06
CA TYR A 18 12.71 -15.06 4.08
C TYR A 18 12.20 -14.25 5.28
N SER A 19 11.20 -14.78 5.98
CA SER A 19 10.90 -14.36 7.35
C SER A 19 12.08 -14.69 8.27
N ASP A 20 12.17 -13.99 9.41
CA ASP A 20 13.28 -14.15 10.37
C ASP A 20 13.31 -15.59 10.93
N ASP A 21 12.14 -16.19 11.15
CA ASP A 21 11.96 -17.58 11.59
C ASP A 21 12.12 -18.63 10.47
N GLY A 22 12.32 -18.19 9.21
CA GLY A 22 12.48 -19.06 8.04
C GLY A 22 11.22 -19.82 7.61
N SER A 23 10.05 -19.55 8.21
CA SER A 23 8.81 -20.27 7.88
C SER A 23 8.11 -19.77 6.62
N LYS A 24 8.46 -18.57 6.14
CA LYS A 24 7.83 -17.90 5.01
C LYS A 24 8.88 -17.39 4.03
N LEU A 25 8.59 -17.53 2.76
CA LEU A 25 9.37 -16.94 1.67
C LEU A 25 8.49 -15.91 0.97
N TYR A 26 8.87 -14.66 1.07
CA TYR A 26 8.23 -13.56 0.34
C TYR A 26 8.87 -13.41 -1.03
N PHE A 27 8.05 -13.30 -2.05
CA PHE A 27 8.46 -13.11 -3.43
C PHE A 27 7.43 -12.26 -4.16
N SER A 28 7.73 -11.87 -5.38
CA SER A 28 6.82 -11.06 -6.17
C SER A 28 6.28 -11.81 -7.37
N THR A 29 5.05 -11.48 -7.72
CA THR A 29 4.33 -11.97 -8.90
C THR A 29 3.90 -10.80 -9.76
N ALA A 30 3.67 -11.03 -11.03
CA ALA A 30 3.14 -10.03 -11.96
C ALA A 30 2.19 -10.69 -12.98
N PRO A 31 1.28 -9.94 -13.58
CA PRO A 31 0.54 -10.40 -14.75
C PRO A 31 1.52 -10.83 -15.85
N LYS A 32 1.21 -11.95 -16.48
CA LYS A 32 2.02 -12.45 -17.59
C LYS A 32 2.04 -11.44 -18.73
N LYS A 33 3.25 -11.06 -19.15
CA LYS A 33 3.41 -10.15 -20.28
C LYS A 33 2.85 -10.78 -21.54
N LEU A 34 2.07 -10.01 -22.27
CA LEU A 34 1.65 -10.41 -23.61
C LEU A 34 2.89 -10.48 -24.51
N PRO A 35 2.96 -11.46 -25.43
CA PRO A 35 4.05 -11.50 -26.38
C PRO A 35 4.08 -10.19 -27.18
N GLU A 36 5.26 -9.61 -27.30
CA GLU A 36 5.44 -8.43 -28.14
C GLU A 36 4.99 -8.75 -29.57
N SER A 37 4.15 -7.90 -30.12
CA SER A 37 3.84 -7.96 -31.55
C SER A 37 5.14 -7.80 -32.31
N LYS A 38 5.47 -8.73 -33.17
CA LYS A 38 6.60 -8.59 -34.11
C LYS A 38 6.19 -7.51 -35.13
N ASP A 39 6.41 -6.28 -34.73
CA ASP A 39 6.22 -5.15 -35.64
C ASP A 39 7.38 -5.14 -36.63
N THR A 40 7.06 -5.38 -37.90
CA THR A 40 8.01 -5.37 -39.01
C THR A 40 8.09 -4.02 -39.72
N LEU A 41 7.34 -3.03 -39.24
CA LEU A 41 7.34 -1.68 -39.79
C LEU A 41 8.63 -0.94 -39.41
N LEU A 42 9.12 -0.13 -40.32
CA LEU A 42 10.19 0.82 -40.04
C LEU A 42 9.73 1.84 -39.00
N GLU A 43 10.65 2.37 -38.20
CA GLU A 43 10.31 3.39 -37.16
C GLU A 43 9.55 4.62 -37.73
N GLU A 44 9.84 4.95 -38.99
CA GLU A 44 9.21 6.05 -39.72
C GLU A 44 7.77 5.72 -40.16
N GLU A 45 7.42 4.43 -40.21
CA GLU A 45 6.09 3.95 -40.59
C GLU A 45 5.19 3.69 -39.38
N LYS A 46 5.76 3.70 -38.16
CA LYS A 46 5.02 3.50 -36.94
C LYS A 46 4.18 4.70 -36.59
N VAL A 47 2.89 4.51 -36.52
CA VAL A 47 1.96 5.55 -36.06
C VAL A 47 2.08 5.66 -34.56
N LYS A 48 2.49 6.84 -34.08
CA LYS A 48 2.51 7.17 -32.64
C LYS A 48 1.20 7.89 -32.31
N VAL A 49 0.44 7.31 -31.38
CA VAL A 49 -0.83 7.90 -30.92
C VAL A 49 -0.75 8.08 -29.42
N ASP A 50 -0.91 9.33 -28.97
CA ASP A 50 -1.07 9.66 -27.56
C ASP A 50 -2.56 9.80 -27.25
N ILE A 51 -3.06 9.01 -26.33
CA ILE A 51 -4.45 9.06 -25.90
C ILE A 51 -4.53 9.80 -24.55
N TRP A 52 -5.25 10.92 -24.56
CA TRP A 52 -5.52 11.72 -23.38
C TRP A 52 -6.96 11.51 -22.94
N ALA A 53 -7.16 10.72 -21.88
CA ALA A 53 -8.49 10.50 -21.33
C ALA A 53 -8.72 11.39 -20.12
N TRP A 54 -9.85 12.10 -20.08
CA TRP A 54 -10.20 13.02 -19.01
C TRP A 54 -10.44 12.31 -17.64
N ASN A 55 -10.73 11.04 -17.67
CA ASN A 55 -11.02 10.21 -16.50
C ASN A 55 -9.82 9.34 -16.04
N ASP A 56 -8.63 9.57 -16.63
CA ASP A 56 -7.43 8.89 -16.15
C ASP A 56 -7.01 9.42 -14.78
N GLY A 57 -6.64 8.54 -13.88
CA GLY A 57 -6.15 8.90 -12.54
C GLY A 57 -4.82 9.67 -12.58
N ARG A 58 -4.02 9.43 -13.62
CA ARG A 58 -2.73 10.08 -13.86
C ARG A 58 -2.71 10.74 -15.25
N LEU A 59 -2.09 11.92 -15.35
CA LEU A 59 -1.89 12.60 -16.60
C LEU A 59 -1.04 11.74 -17.57
N GLN A 60 -1.30 11.83 -18.86
CA GLN A 60 -0.57 11.06 -19.88
C GLN A 60 0.95 11.30 -19.80
N SER A 61 1.40 12.52 -19.54
CA SER A 61 2.81 12.84 -19.31
C SER A 61 3.42 12.14 -18.10
N GLN A 62 2.65 11.94 -17.04
CA GLN A 62 3.07 11.18 -15.86
C GLN A 62 3.13 9.68 -16.18
N GLN A 63 2.17 9.17 -16.94
CA GLN A 63 2.15 7.78 -17.40
C GLN A 63 3.39 7.48 -18.26
N LEU A 64 3.73 8.34 -19.21
CA LEU A 64 4.94 8.18 -20.03
C LEU A 64 6.23 8.21 -19.18
N LYS A 65 6.32 9.14 -18.23
CA LYS A 65 7.49 9.26 -17.36
C LYS A 65 7.70 8.00 -16.51
N ASN A 66 6.62 7.38 -16.06
CA ASN A 66 6.65 6.23 -15.16
C ASN A 66 6.50 4.89 -15.92
N LEU A 67 6.49 4.89 -17.25
CA LEU A 67 6.22 3.71 -18.06
C LEU A 67 7.15 2.53 -17.73
N ASP A 68 8.45 2.79 -17.62
CA ASP A 68 9.44 1.76 -17.31
C ASP A 68 9.23 1.13 -15.92
N ASP A 69 8.85 1.94 -14.94
CA ASP A 69 8.55 1.47 -13.60
C ASP A 69 7.22 0.69 -13.57
N ASP A 70 6.21 1.19 -14.28
CA ASP A 70 4.90 0.53 -14.40
C ASP A 70 5.03 -0.84 -15.10
N LEU A 71 5.88 -0.96 -16.12
CA LEU A 71 6.16 -2.22 -16.81
C LEU A 71 6.91 -3.25 -15.94
N LYS A 72 7.59 -2.78 -14.89
CA LYS A 72 8.32 -3.62 -13.93
C LYS A 72 7.55 -3.84 -12.64
N LYS A 73 6.33 -3.31 -12.52
CA LYS A 73 5.50 -3.52 -11.32
C LYS A 73 5.36 -4.98 -10.98
N SER A 74 5.52 -5.26 -9.71
CA SER A 74 5.38 -6.61 -9.16
C SER A 74 4.68 -6.57 -7.81
N TYR A 75 4.01 -7.64 -7.48
CA TYR A 75 3.05 -7.70 -6.38
C TYR A 75 3.43 -8.78 -5.40
N LEU A 76 3.45 -8.44 -4.12
CA LEU A 76 3.92 -9.32 -3.07
C LEU A 76 3.05 -10.55 -2.91
N ALA A 77 3.69 -11.70 -2.85
CA ALA A 77 3.12 -12.98 -2.48
C ALA A 77 3.98 -13.66 -1.42
N VAL A 78 3.43 -14.60 -0.70
CA VAL A 78 4.14 -15.38 0.30
C VAL A 78 3.99 -16.87 0.04
N TYR A 79 5.10 -17.61 0.07
CA TYR A 79 5.10 -19.06 0.14
C TYR A 79 5.31 -19.47 1.59
N ARG A 80 4.32 -20.16 2.15
CA ARG A 80 4.35 -20.69 3.51
C ARG A 80 4.93 -22.10 3.48
N LEU A 81 6.14 -22.26 3.99
CA LEU A 81 6.89 -23.51 3.90
C LEU A 81 6.19 -24.69 4.62
N PRO A 82 5.67 -24.52 5.86
CA PRO A 82 5.03 -25.64 6.55
C PRO A 82 3.80 -26.16 5.82
N GLU A 83 2.97 -25.25 5.31
CA GLU A 83 1.71 -25.58 4.62
C GLU A 83 1.92 -25.86 3.12
N LYS A 84 3.13 -25.61 2.60
CA LYS A 84 3.46 -25.69 1.14
C LYS A 84 2.45 -24.93 0.28
N LYS A 85 2.04 -23.77 0.75
CA LYS A 85 0.96 -22.96 0.14
C LYS A 85 1.47 -21.59 -0.26
N ILE A 86 1.08 -21.15 -1.45
CA ILE A 86 1.27 -19.78 -1.90
C ILE A 86 0.01 -18.97 -1.56
N VAL A 87 0.21 -17.74 -1.07
CA VAL A 87 -0.87 -16.77 -0.82
C VAL A 87 -0.48 -15.45 -1.48
N GLN A 88 -1.34 -14.95 -2.37
CA GLN A 88 -1.19 -13.63 -2.96
C GLN A 88 -1.60 -12.57 -1.95
N LEU A 89 -0.72 -11.61 -1.67
CA LEU A 89 -0.98 -10.54 -0.71
C LEU A 89 -1.33 -9.22 -1.41
N ALA A 90 -0.56 -8.84 -2.43
CA ALA A 90 -0.79 -7.64 -3.23
C ALA A 90 -1.37 -7.99 -4.60
N ASP A 91 -2.05 -7.04 -5.24
CA ASP A 91 -2.50 -7.11 -6.62
C ASP A 91 -2.58 -5.71 -7.25
N THR A 92 -3.12 -5.60 -8.46
CA THR A 92 -3.25 -4.33 -9.19
C THR A 92 -4.15 -3.30 -8.52
N LEU A 93 -5.00 -3.69 -7.58
CA LEU A 93 -5.88 -2.79 -6.83
C LEU A 93 -5.32 -2.45 -5.45
N LEU A 94 -4.42 -3.26 -4.93
CA LEU A 94 -3.81 -3.11 -3.62
C LEU A 94 -2.31 -3.40 -3.74
N GLU A 95 -1.57 -2.40 -4.24
CA GLU A 95 -0.18 -2.55 -4.66
C GLU A 95 0.82 -2.58 -3.51
N THR A 96 0.61 -1.75 -2.51
CA THR A 96 1.56 -1.56 -1.42
C THR A 96 1.22 -2.45 -0.23
N VAL A 97 2.13 -3.36 0.11
CA VAL A 97 1.99 -4.26 1.28
C VAL A 97 3.26 -4.17 2.14
N ARG A 98 3.07 -3.91 3.42
CA ARG A 98 4.13 -3.88 4.44
C ARG A 98 3.96 -5.04 5.41
N THR A 99 4.97 -5.89 5.51
CA THR A 99 5.06 -6.98 6.48
C THR A 99 5.59 -6.49 7.82
N PHE A 100 5.36 -7.25 8.88
CA PHE A 100 5.78 -6.91 10.25
C PHE A 100 6.62 -8.01 10.87
N ARG A 101 7.35 -7.67 11.94
CA ARG A 101 8.21 -8.60 12.70
C ARG A 101 9.20 -9.31 11.76
N LYS A 102 9.83 -8.54 10.84
CA LYS A 102 10.74 -9.07 9.81
C LYS A 102 10.13 -10.20 8.97
N GLY A 103 8.82 -10.16 8.73
CA GLY A 103 8.09 -11.16 7.97
C GLY A 103 7.46 -12.29 8.81
N ASP A 104 7.74 -12.39 10.11
CA ASP A 104 7.20 -13.46 10.94
C ASP A 104 5.72 -13.30 11.27
N ALA A 105 5.18 -12.07 11.21
CA ALA A 105 3.78 -11.82 11.51
C ALA A 105 2.84 -12.56 10.54
N ASP A 106 1.71 -13.05 11.05
CA ASP A 106 0.65 -13.64 10.23
C ASP A 106 -0.33 -12.59 9.69
N PHE A 107 0.07 -11.32 9.74
CA PHE A 107 -0.66 -10.19 9.19
C PHE A 107 0.30 -9.24 8.45
N ALA A 108 -0.28 -8.45 7.55
CA ALA A 108 0.40 -7.36 6.84
C ALA A 108 -0.54 -6.15 6.74
N LEU A 109 0.02 -4.96 6.65
CA LEU A 109 -0.71 -3.73 6.37
C LEU A 109 -0.59 -3.43 4.90
N ALA A 110 -1.70 -3.14 4.25
CA ALA A 110 -1.71 -2.75 2.86
C ALA A 110 -2.42 -1.42 2.66
N THR A 111 -1.97 -0.67 1.68
CA THR A 111 -2.56 0.62 1.34
C THR A 111 -2.74 0.75 -0.16
N THR A 112 -3.79 1.46 -0.57
CA THR A 112 -4.01 1.85 -1.96
C THR A 112 -4.50 3.28 -2.05
N ASN A 113 -3.96 4.04 -2.98
CA ASN A 113 -4.41 5.39 -3.34
C ASN A 113 -5.14 5.44 -4.68
N LEU A 114 -5.22 4.33 -5.39
CA LEU A 114 -5.81 4.25 -6.73
C LEU A 114 -7.19 4.90 -6.85
N PRO A 115 -8.14 4.71 -5.90
CA PRO A 115 -9.44 5.35 -5.98
C PRO A 115 -9.39 6.89 -5.88
N TYR A 116 -8.25 7.45 -5.46
CA TYR A 116 -8.08 8.87 -5.13
C TYR A 116 -7.03 9.58 -5.99
N GLU A 117 -6.41 8.90 -6.95
CA GLU A 117 -5.35 9.49 -7.77
C GLU A 117 -5.79 10.77 -8.48
N MET A 118 -6.99 10.76 -9.09
CA MET A 118 -7.54 11.94 -9.73
C MET A 118 -7.81 13.06 -8.71
N LEU A 119 -8.33 12.71 -7.54
CA LEU A 119 -8.70 13.67 -6.50
C LEU A 119 -7.46 14.38 -5.94
N SER A 120 -6.36 13.66 -5.76
CA SER A 120 -5.11 14.23 -5.24
C SER A 120 -4.51 15.31 -6.15
N SER A 121 -4.78 15.26 -7.46
CA SER A 121 -4.36 16.31 -8.39
C SER A 121 -5.10 17.63 -8.20
N TRP A 122 -6.31 17.61 -7.61
CA TRP A 122 -7.14 18.78 -7.38
C TRP A 122 -7.05 19.31 -5.96
N GLU A 123 -7.02 18.41 -4.97
CA GLU A 123 -7.06 18.76 -3.55
C GLU A 123 -5.65 18.93 -2.93
N GLY A 124 -4.59 18.52 -3.64
CA GLY A 124 -3.22 18.51 -3.10
C GLY A 124 -3.00 17.47 -1.99
N THR A 125 -4.04 16.81 -1.53
CA THR A 125 -3.99 15.82 -0.46
C THR A 125 -4.01 14.39 -1.02
N SER A 126 -3.07 13.56 -0.60
CA SER A 126 -3.02 12.14 -0.99
C SER A 126 -3.82 11.29 -0.02
N TYR A 127 -4.94 10.77 -0.50
CA TYR A 127 -5.78 9.83 0.26
C TYR A 127 -5.41 8.39 -0.03
N ARG A 128 -5.67 7.52 0.93
CA ARG A 128 -5.49 6.07 0.79
C ARG A 128 -6.51 5.28 1.60
N ASP A 129 -6.85 4.12 1.10
CA ASP A 129 -7.51 3.09 1.90
C ASP A 129 -6.47 2.23 2.59
N VAL A 130 -6.75 1.83 3.82
CA VAL A 130 -5.84 1.04 4.66
C VAL A 130 -6.49 -0.30 4.99
N TYR A 131 -5.80 -1.38 4.65
CA TYR A 131 -6.28 -2.75 4.85
C TYR A 131 -5.33 -3.54 5.75
N LEU A 132 -5.92 -4.41 6.55
CA LEU A 132 -5.20 -5.52 7.19
C LEU A 132 -5.35 -6.75 6.31
N ILE A 133 -4.24 -7.44 6.06
CA ILE A 133 -4.20 -8.70 5.31
C ILE A 133 -3.80 -9.82 6.27
N ASP A 134 -4.55 -10.91 6.25
CA ASP A 134 -4.14 -12.18 6.85
C ASP A 134 -3.21 -12.91 5.88
N THR A 135 -1.95 -13.13 6.27
CA THR A 135 -0.95 -13.75 5.39
C THR A 135 -1.13 -15.27 5.22
N LYS A 136 -2.03 -15.90 5.98
CA LYS A 136 -2.39 -17.34 5.83
C LYS A 136 -3.43 -17.56 4.75
N THR A 137 -4.37 -16.63 4.65
CA THR A 137 -5.56 -16.77 3.81
C THR A 137 -5.57 -15.81 2.63
N GLY A 138 -4.87 -14.67 2.73
CA GLY A 138 -4.96 -13.55 1.79
C GLY A 138 -6.19 -12.68 2.00
N ASN A 139 -7.00 -12.95 3.04
CA ASN A 139 -8.20 -12.16 3.32
C ASN A 139 -7.83 -10.73 3.71
N ARG A 140 -8.57 -9.77 3.16
CA ARG A 140 -8.37 -8.34 3.35
C ARG A 140 -9.52 -7.74 4.13
N ARG A 141 -9.21 -6.93 5.13
CA ARG A 141 -10.20 -6.20 5.92
C ARG A 141 -9.86 -4.71 5.88
N LEU A 142 -10.80 -3.89 5.41
CA LEU A 142 -10.67 -2.44 5.44
C LEU A 142 -10.64 -1.94 6.89
N LEU A 143 -9.62 -1.16 7.23
CA LEU A 143 -9.46 -0.52 8.54
C LEU A 143 -9.83 0.97 8.50
N LEU A 144 -9.31 1.68 7.50
CA LEU A 144 -9.59 3.10 7.28
C LEU A 144 -9.90 3.33 5.80
N HIS A 145 -10.90 4.17 5.55
CA HIS A 145 -11.32 4.58 4.21
C HIS A 145 -10.96 6.06 4.00
N LYS A 146 -10.46 6.39 2.81
CA LYS A 146 -10.10 7.75 2.40
C LYS A 146 -9.27 8.49 3.47
N HIS A 147 -8.21 7.86 3.95
CA HIS A 147 -7.38 8.42 5.02
C HIS A 147 -6.24 9.27 4.44
N PRO A 148 -6.09 10.54 4.87
CA PRO A 148 -5.11 11.46 4.29
C PRO A 148 -3.73 11.39 4.92
N ALA A 149 -3.57 10.76 6.07
CA ALA A 149 -2.34 10.78 6.85
C ALA A 149 -1.63 9.42 6.91
N SER A 150 -0.44 9.43 7.46
CA SER A 150 0.33 8.21 7.73
C SER A 150 -0.34 7.38 8.82
N VAL A 151 -0.16 6.08 8.73
CA VAL A 151 -0.65 5.11 9.70
C VAL A 151 0.48 4.18 10.10
N ASP A 152 0.44 3.67 11.32
CA ASP A 152 1.34 2.63 11.77
C ASP A 152 0.61 1.56 12.57
N LEU A 153 1.11 0.33 12.50
CA LEU A 153 0.53 -0.81 13.20
C LEU A 153 1.46 -1.21 14.34
N SER A 154 0.88 -1.50 15.50
CA SER A 154 1.65 -1.96 16.64
C SER A 154 2.40 -3.26 16.35
N PRO A 155 3.54 -3.52 17.02
CA PRO A 155 4.40 -4.68 16.75
C PRO A 155 3.69 -6.04 16.80
N ALA A 156 2.70 -6.21 17.68
CA ALA A 156 1.90 -7.43 17.75
C ALA A 156 0.59 -7.36 16.92
N GLY A 157 0.35 -6.26 16.21
CA GLY A 157 -0.83 -6.10 15.34
C GLY A 157 -2.14 -5.91 16.09
N LYS A 158 -2.10 -5.46 17.33
CA LYS A 158 -3.31 -5.25 18.13
C LYS A 158 -3.98 -3.92 17.84
N TYR A 159 -3.18 -2.88 17.54
CA TYR A 159 -3.64 -1.51 17.37
C TYR A 159 -3.07 -0.90 16.09
N LEU A 160 -3.89 -0.14 15.38
CA LEU A 160 -3.47 0.78 14.33
C LEU A 160 -3.50 2.19 14.91
N ILE A 161 -2.39 2.94 14.82
CA ILE A 161 -2.37 4.35 15.15
C ILE A 161 -2.51 5.19 13.87
N PHE A 162 -3.28 6.26 13.95
CA PHE A 162 -3.49 7.17 12.84
C PHE A 162 -3.80 8.58 13.35
N TYR A 163 -3.42 9.58 12.58
CA TYR A 163 -3.73 10.98 12.86
C TYR A 163 -5.02 11.38 12.18
N ASN A 164 -5.93 12.01 12.90
CA ASN A 164 -7.15 12.60 12.37
C ASN A 164 -6.93 14.09 12.11
N ILE A 165 -6.81 14.48 10.85
CA ILE A 165 -6.57 15.87 10.46
C ILE A 165 -7.73 16.78 10.87
N ALA A 166 -8.97 16.28 10.81
CA ALA A 166 -10.16 17.10 11.06
C ALA A 166 -10.24 17.67 12.49
N ASP A 167 -9.65 16.98 13.47
CA ASP A 167 -9.65 17.41 14.87
C ASP A 167 -8.24 17.46 15.49
N SER A 168 -7.22 17.39 14.65
CA SER A 168 -5.80 17.47 15.02
C SER A 168 -5.43 16.52 16.15
N SER A 169 -5.92 15.28 16.10
CA SER A 169 -5.73 14.32 17.18
C SER A 169 -5.15 12.99 16.71
N TRP A 170 -4.34 12.38 17.57
CA TRP A 170 -3.90 10.99 17.42
C TRP A 170 -4.96 10.02 17.94
N ASN A 171 -5.25 9.01 17.13
CA ASN A 171 -6.25 8.00 17.42
C ASN A 171 -5.67 6.61 17.26
N THR A 172 -6.23 5.65 17.98
CA THR A 172 -5.96 4.23 17.77
C THR A 172 -7.24 3.48 17.40
N LEU A 173 -7.08 2.48 16.55
CA LEU A 173 -8.10 1.49 16.23
C LEU A 173 -7.66 0.13 16.76
N GLN A 174 -8.42 -0.44 17.68
CA GLN A 174 -8.22 -1.81 18.12
C GLN A 174 -8.63 -2.78 17.02
N ILE A 175 -7.68 -3.59 16.53
CA ILE A 175 -7.86 -4.42 15.34
C ILE A 175 -8.97 -5.46 15.50
N THR A 176 -9.07 -6.09 16.66
CA THR A 176 -10.04 -7.18 16.92
C THR A 176 -11.47 -6.70 17.02
N THR A 177 -11.69 -5.56 17.68
CA THR A 177 -13.03 -5.05 18.00
C THR A 177 -13.47 -3.92 17.07
N ALA A 178 -12.55 -3.39 16.23
CA ALA A 178 -12.74 -2.17 15.44
C ALA A 178 -13.10 -0.92 16.28
N LYS A 179 -12.84 -0.95 17.60
CA LYS A 179 -13.11 0.18 18.47
C LYS A 179 -12.03 1.24 18.32
N LYS A 180 -12.45 2.48 18.14
CA LYS A 180 -11.56 3.65 18.03
C LYS A 180 -11.43 4.33 19.39
N PHE A 181 -10.22 4.79 19.69
CA PHE A 181 -9.91 5.57 20.88
C PHE A 181 -9.13 6.81 20.46
N CYS A 182 -9.55 7.97 20.93
CA CYS A 182 -8.79 9.20 20.75
C CYS A 182 -7.77 9.31 21.90
N LEU A 183 -6.50 9.50 21.56
CA LEU A 183 -5.41 9.55 22.53
C LEU A 183 -5.14 10.98 23.03
N THR A 184 -5.29 11.98 22.18
CA THR A 184 -4.72 13.32 22.43
C THR A 184 -5.73 14.43 22.49
N LYS A 185 -6.99 14.22 22.12
CA LYS A 185 -8.01 15.29 22.07
C LYS A 185 -8.25 16.03 23.40
N SER A 186 -8.03 15.35 24.53
CA SER A 186 -8.19 15.94 25.86
C SER A 186 -6.95 16.70 26.36
N LEU A 187 -5.86 16.66 25.60
CA LEU A 187 -4.61 17.33 25.98
C LEU A 187 -4.60 18.74 25.38
N ALA A 188 -4.24 19.72 26.21
CA ALA A 188 -4.15 21.14 25.78
C ALA A 188 -2.79 21.41 25.11
N VAL A 189 -2.42 20.57 24.13
CA VAL A 189 -1.15 20.66 23.38
C VAL A 189 -1.45 20.39 21.91
N ALA A 190 -0.86 21.17 21.01
CA ALA A 190 -0.92 20.90 19.58
C ALA A 190 -0.08 19.67 19.21
N PHE A 191 -0.63 18.81 18.36
CA PHE A 191 0.04 17.63 17.82
C PHE A 191 0.30 17.76 16.33
N SER A 192 0.15 18.96 15.79
CA SER A 192 0.49 19.31 14.40
C SER A 192 1.37 20.55 14.39
N ASP A 193 2.04 20.74 13.27
CA ASP A 193 2.89 21.90 13.04
C ASP A 193 2.04 23.19 13.00
N GLU A 194 2.12 23.98 14.08
CA GLU A 194 1.40 25.25 14.20
C GLU A 194 2.09 26.39 13.46
N GLU A 195 3.36 26.22 13.07
CA GLU A 195 4.14 27.20 12.31
C GLU A 195 4.09 26.96 10.79
N ASN A 196 3.17 26.09 10.35
CA ASN A 196 2.95 25.85 8.93
C ASN A 196 2.41 27.11 8.24
N ASP A 197 3.23 27.77 7.45
CA ASP A 197 2.89 28.99 6.69
C ASP A 197 2.31 28.69 5.28
N GLN A 198 2.02 27.42 4.98
CA GLN A 198 1.42 27.00 3.71
C GLN A 198 -0.11 26.92 3.84
N PRO A 199 -0.87 27.21 2.77
CA PRO A 199 -2.32 27.10 2.76
C PRO A 199 -2.78 25.63 2.66
N ASP A 200 -2.20 24.75 3.47
CA ASP A 200 -2.50 23.33 3.53
C ASP A 200 -2.76 22.91 4.98
N GLN A 201 -3.29 21.71 5.16
CA GLN A 201 -3.53 21.13 6.48
C GLN A 201 -2.18 20.87 7.17
N PRO A 202 -1.97 21.34 8.39
CA PRO A 202 -0.73 21.15 9.11
C PRO A 202 -0.40 19.66 9.27
N ASN A 203 0.85 19.31 8.98
CA ASN A 203 1.33 17.95 9.18
C ASN A 203 1.38 17.60 10.67
N PRO A 204 1.02 16.38 11.06
CA PRO A 204 1.15 15.95 12.44
C PRO A 204 2.62 15.84 12.83
N TYR A 205 2.95 16.19 14.07
CA TYR A 205 4.16 15.71 14.68
C TYR A 205 4.12 14.18 14.76
N GLY A 206 5.24 13.53 14.49
CA GLY A 206 5.34 12.07 14.46
C GLY A 206 5.15 11.43 15.83
N ILE A 207 5.10 10.11 15.85
CA ILE A 207 5.15 9.30 17.07
C ILE A 207 6.59 8.82 17.29
N ALA A 208 7.02 8.75 18.55
CA ALA A 208 8.35 8.25 18.90
C ALA A 208 8.49 6.73 18.63
N GLY A 209 7.40 5.99 18.68
CA GLY A 209 7.35 4.57 18.44
C GLY A 209 6.38 3.84 19.36
N TRP A 210 6.44 2.53 19.30
CA TRP A 210 5.66 1.63 20.14
C TRP A 210 6.51 1.05 21.25
N THR A 211 5.92 0.82 22.41
CA THR A 211 6.55 -0.01 23.44
C THR A 211 6.48 -1.49 23.07
N LYS A 212 7.26 -2.33 23.77
CA LYS A 212 7.27 -3.79 23.54
C LYS A 212 5.90 -4.44 23.78
N ASP A 213 5.05 -3.81 24.59
CA ASP A 213 3.75 -4.31 25.02
C ASP A 213 2.59 -3.77 24.17
N ASP A 214 2.90 -3.15 23.02
CA ASP A 214 1.93 -2.48 22.13
C ASP A 214 1.21 -1.27 22.79
N ALA A 215 1.84 -0.60 23.72
CA ALA A 215 1.29 0.57 24.37
C ALA A 215 1.92 1.87 23.84
#